data_828d7f494d7487a24d9b9734b4e74d44
#
_entry.id   828d7f494d7487a24d9b9734b4e74d44
#
_cell.length_a   1.000
_cell.length_b   1.000
_cell.length_c   1.000
_cell.angle_alpha   90.00
_cell.angle_beta   90.00
_cell.angle_gamma   90.00
#
_symmetry.space_group_name_H-M   'P 1'
#
loop_
_entity.id
_entity.type
_entity.pdbx_description
1 polymer ?
#
loop_
_entity_poly.entity_id
_entity_poly.type
_entity_poly.pdbx_seq_one_letter_code
_entity_poly.pdbx_strand_id
1 'polypeptide(L)'
;ETVLVSAAAGAVGMIVGQIAKIKGCHVVGVAGTDEKCRWVVDDLGFDSAINYKNENVSKVLGQHCPKGIDIYFDNTGGDILQAALFRMNRGGRMVCCGVVSQYDTSNPLPGPHGMPGLLVVRRLRMEGFIVLDYEDRRNEADSDLASWFADGHLKNKVDIIDGLENAPSGLIGLLKGENIGKRMIKVSEES
;
A
#
# COMPACT_ATOMS: atom_id res chain seq x y z
N GLU A 1 -7.53 15.38 -3.54
CA GLU A 1 -6.24 15.09 -2.89
C GLU A 1 -5.46 14.04 -3.69
N THR A 2 -4.14 14.05 -3.56
CA THR A 2 -3.24 13.02 -4.11
C THR A 2 -2.90 12.01 -3.03
N VAL A 3 -3.18 10.74 -3.28
CA VAL A 3 -2.89 9.61 -2.39
C VAL A 3 -1.80 8.75 -3.00
N LEU A 4 -0.70 8.56 -2.27
CA LEU A 4 0.34 7.58 -2.58
C LEU A 4 0.12 6.33 -1.74
N VAL A 5 0.21 5.14 -2.35
CA VAL A 5 0.04 3.86 -1.65
C VAL A 5 1.25 2.98 -1.92
N SER A 6 2.00 2.59 -0.90
CA SER A 6 3.06 1.60 -1.04
C SER A 6 2.52 0.17 -0.95
N ALA A 7 3.22 -0.79 -1.55
CA ALA A 7 2.75 -2.16 -1.75
C ALA A 7 1.33 -2.21 -2.36
N ALA A 8 1.10 -1.36 -3.38
CA ALA A 8 -0.21 -1.09 -3.97
C ALA A 8 -0.90 -2.33 -4.54
N ALA A 9 -0.13 -3.32 -5.00
CA ALA A 9 -0.65 -4.58 -5.54
C ALA A 9 -0.80 -5.69 -4.49
N GLY A 10 -0.60 -5.39 -3.21
CA GLY A 10 -0.79 -6.32 -2.09
C GLY A 10 -2.21 -6.28 -1.53
N ALA A 11 -2.50 -7.17 -0.57
CA ALA A 11 -3.83 -7.34 0.02
C ALA A 11 -4.45 -6.05 0.58
N VAL A 12 -3.66 -5.23 1.25
CA VAL A 12 -4.12 -3.96 1.83
C VAL A 12 -4.08 -2.85 0.79
N GLY A 13 -2.95 -2.71 0.08
CA GLY A 13 -2.74 -1.60 -0.86
C GLY A 13 -3.76 -1.55 -1.99
N MET A 14 -4.16 -2.71 -2.54
CA MET A 14 -5.17 -2.78 -3.59
C MET A 14 -6.53 -2.24 -3.15
N ILE A 15 -6.91 -2.47 -1.89
CA ILE A 15 -8.19 -2.00 -1.34
C ILE A 15 -8.11 -0.51 -1.02
N VAL A 16 -7.05 -0.07 -0.33
CA VAL A 16 -6.84 1.33 0.04
C VAL A 16 -6.88 2.25 -1.17
N GLY A 17 -6.17 1.88 -2.25
CA GLY A 17 -6.14 2.71 -3.45
C GLY A 17 -7.50 2.83 -4.13
N GLN A 18 -8.26 1.73 -4.22
CA GLN A 18 -9.61 1.77 -4.77
C GLN A 18 -10.56 2.60 -3.90
N ILE A 19 -10.48 2.48 -2.57
CA ILE A 19 -11.26 3.35 -1.66
C ILE A 19 -10.91 4.82 -1.91
N ALA A 20 -9.64 5.15 -2.06
CA ALA A 20 -9.22 6.51 -2.39
C ALA A 20 -9.80 6.98 -3.75
N LYS A 21 -9.88 6.09 -4.76
CA LYS A 21 -10.56 6.38 -6.05
C LYS A 21 -12.05 6.63 -5.86
N ILE A 22 -12.75 5.79 -5.08
CA ILE A 22 -14.17 5.98 -4.74
C ILE A 22 -14.41 7.33 -4.07
N LYS A 23 -13.44 7.78 -3.24
CA LYS A 23 -13.49 9.11 -2.59
C LYS A 23 -13.04 10.26 -3.50
N GLY A 24 -12.77 10.02 -4.79
CA GLY A 24 -12.42 11.03 -5.78
C GLY A 24 -10.97 11.53 -5.74
N CYS A 25 -10.06 10.77 -5.15
CA CYS A 25 -8.65 11.14 -5.07
C CYS A 25 -7.89 10.79 -6.37
N HIS A 26 -6.78 11.49 -6.59
CA HIS A 26 -5.74 11.06 -7.54
C HIS A 26 -4.85 10.04 -6.83
N VAL A 27 -4.75 8.82 -7.35
CA VAL A 27 -4.11 7.69 -6.66
C VAL A 27 -2.89 7.20 -7.43
N VAL A 28 -1.76 7.17 -6.75
CA VAL A 28 -0.48 6.66 -7.26
C VAL A 28 -0.07 5.43 -6.46
N GLY A 29 0.20 4.33 -7.16
CA GLY A 29 0.66 3.08 -6.55
C GLY A 29 2.18 2.92 -6.61
N VAL A 30 2.78 2.26 -5.62
CA VAL A 30 4.16 1.78 -5.71
C VAL A 30 4.14 0.26 -5.59
N ALA A 31 4.68 -0.42 -6.60
CA ALA A 31 4.70 -1.88 -6.69
C ALA A 31 6.07 -2.39 -7.20
N GLY A 32 6.30 -3.70 -7.17
CA GLY A 32 7.63 -4.27 -7.40
C GLY A 32 7.84 -4.89 -8.79
N THR A 33 6.87 -4.83 -9.69
CA THR A 33 7.01 -5.30 -11.08
C THR A 33 6.13 -4.47 -12.02
N ASP A 34 6.49 -4.43 -13.30
CA ASP A 34 5.71 -3.72 -14.32
C ASP A 34 4.30 -4.35 -14.50
N GLU A 35 4.20 -5.68 -14.34
CA GLU A 35 2.91 -6.38 -14.33
C GLU A 35 1.99 -5.87 -13.22
N LYS A 36 2.51 -5.76 -11.99
CA LYS A 36 1.77 -5.22 -10.85
C LYS A 36 1.37 -3.77 -11.05
N CYS A 37 2.27 -2.96 -11.61
CA CYS A 37 1.98 -1.57 -11.93
C CYS A 37 0.86 -1.44 -12.96
N ARG A 38 0.92 -2.23 -14.04
CA ARG A 38 -0.17 -2.27 -15.03
C ARG A 38 -1.48 -2.72 -14.39
N TRP A 39 -1.46 -3.80 -13.61
CA TRP A 39 -2.66 -4.33 -12.99
C TRP A 39 -3.35 -3.30 -12.06
N VAL A 40 -2.62 -2.56 -11.23
CA VAL A 40 -3.25 -1.56 -10.36
C VAL A 40 -3.81 -0.38 -11.14
N VAL A 41 -3.22 -0.03 -12.29
CA VAL A 41 -3.73 1.04 -13.16
C VAL A 41 -4.93 0.57 -13.97
N ASP A 42 -4.78 -0.52 -14.73
CA ASP A 42 -5.75 -0.96 -15.74
C ASP A 42 -6.98 -1.61 -15.10
N ASP A 43 -6.79 -2.39 -14.02
CA ASP A 43 -7.87 -3.14 -13.38
C ASP A 43 -8.45 -2.46 -12.15
N LEU A 44 -7.61 -1.79 -11.34
CA LEU A 44 -8.03 -1.17 -10.07
C LEU A 44 -8.27 0.34 -10.18
N GLY A 45 -7.99 0.93 -11.36
CA GLY A 45 -8.29 2.33 -11.66
C GLY A 45 -7.39 3.35 -10.97
N PHE A 46 -6.17 2.97 -10.54
CA PHE A 46 -5.18 3.94 -10.09
C PHE A 46 -4.79 4.84 -11.25
N ASP A 47 -4.46 6.11 -10.98
CA ASP A 47 -4.09 7.06 -12.03
C ASP A 47 -2.70 6.79 -12.59
N SER A 48 -1.79 6.26 -11.77
CA SER A 48 -0.47 5.79 -12.20
C SER A 48 0.17 4.87 -11.16
N ALA A 49 1.27 4.20 -11.56
CA ALA A 49 2.05 3.38 -10.66
C ALA A 49 3.54 3.46 -10.97
N ILE A 50 4.37 3.23 -9.95
CA ILE A 50 5.84 3.28 -9.99
C ILE A 50 6.37 1.88 -9.67
N ASN A 51 7.23 1.35 -10.54
CA ASN A 51 7.98 0.12 -10.26
C ASN A 51 9.27 0.45 -9.51
N TYR A 52 9.25 0.32 -8.18
CA TYR A 52 10.38 0.68 -7.32
C TYR A 52 11.65 -0.16 -7.55
N LYS A 53 11.56 -1.32 -8.24
CA LYS A 53 12.72 -2.14 -8.57
C LYS A 53 13.46 -1.64 -9.82
N ASN A 54 12.75 -1.00 -10.73
CA ASN A 54 13.29 -0.51 -12.00
C ASN A 54 13.48 1.01 -12.00
N GLU A 55 12.78 1.73 -11.12
CA GLU A 55 12.76 3.18 -11.07
C GLU A 55 13.23 3.71 -9.71
N ASN A 56 13.95 4.82 -9.73
CA ASN A 56 14.25 5.55 -8.49
C ASN A 56 13.03 6.36 -8.06
N VAL A 57 12.31 5.86 -7.05
CA VAL A 57 11.05 6.45 -6.56
C VAL A 57 11.20 7.95 -6.27
N SER A 58 12.27 8.37 -5.59
CA SER A 58 12.51 9.79 -5.26
C SER A 58 12.58 10.69 -6.49
N LYS A 59 13.13 10.18 -7.61
CA LYS A 59 13.28 10.96 -8.84
C LYS A 59 11.97 11.06 -9.62
N VAL A 60 11.19 9.95 -9.67
CA VAL A 60 9.99 9.89 -10.51
C VAL A 60 8.72 10.35 -9.82
N LEU A 61 8.67 10.39 -8.48
CA LEU A 61 7.51 10.86 -7.73
C LEU A 61 6.99 12.24 -8.18
N GLY A 62 7.90 13.12 -8.61
CA GLY A 62 7.52 14.43 -9.12
C GLY A 62 6.68 14.39 -10.40
N GLN A 63 6.86 13.37 -11.22
CA GLN A 63 6.09 13.17 -12.46
C GLN A 63 4.72 12.56 -12.17
N HIS A 64 4.66 11.58 -11.25
CA HIS A 64 3.42 10.90 -10.86
C HIS A 64 2.57 11.74 -9.89
N CYS A 65 3.21 12.54 -9.03
CA CYS A 65 2.56 13.44 -8.07
C CYS A 65 2.98 14.90 -8.33
N PRO A 66 2.60 15.51 -9.47
CA PRO A 66 3.07 16.86 -9.83
C PRO A 66 2.62 17.93 -8.85
N LYS A 67 1.47 17.73 -8.19
CA LYS A 67 0.93 18.63 -7.15
C LYS A 67 1.40 18.26 -5.73
N GLY A 68 2.32 17.30 -5.58
CA GLY A 68 2.73 16.77 -4.28
C GLY A 68 1.80 15.67 -3.77
N ILE A 69 2.03 15.21 -2.54
CA ILE A 69 1.28 14.12 -1.89
C ILE A 69 0.55 14.66 -0.68
N ASP A 70 -0.76 14.49 -0.63
CA ASP A 70 -1.60 14.90 0.50
C ASP A 70 -1.73 13.78 1.54
N ILE A 71 -1.83 12.53 1.05
CA ILE A 71 -1.94 11.33 1.89
C ILE A 71 -0.93 10.29 1.41
N TYR A 72 -0.13 9.77 2.33
CA TYR A 72 0.70 8.59 2.08
C TYR A 72 0.25 7.44 2.96
N PHE A 73 -0.22 6.35 2.34
CA PHE A 73 -0.55 5.12 3.04
C PHE A 73 0.65 4.17 2.97
N ASP A 74 1.31 3.98 4.10
CA ASP A 74 2.57 3.27 4.20
C ASP A 74 2.40 1.83 4.70
N ASN A 75 2.67 0.88 3.81
CA ASN A 75 2.78 -0.54 4.13
C ASN A 75 4.25 -1.01 4.21
N THR A 76 5.21 -0.19 3.77
CA THR A 76 6.57 -0.66 3.50
C THR A 76 7.65 -0.03 4.36
N GLY A 77 7.53 1.25 4.71
CA GLY A 77 8.63 1.99 5.32
C GLY A 77 9.81 2.21 4.36
N GLY A 78 11.01 2.32 4.91
CA GLY A 78 12.28 2.36 4.18
C GLY A 78 12.40 3.51 3.17
N ASP A 79 13.01 3.21 2.01
CA ASP A 79 13.29 4.21 0.96
C ASP A 79 12.04 4.82 0.34
N ILE A 80 10.93 4.07 0.29
CA ILE A 80 9.67 4.59 -0.23
C ILE A 80 9.09 5.63 0.73
N LEU A 81 9.10 5.36 2.03
CA LEU A 81 8.72 6.34 3.05
C LEU A 81 9.60 7.58 2.98
N GLN A 82 10.93 7.40 2.83
CA GLN A 82 11.87 8.50 2.67
C GLN A 82 11.52 9.38 1.46
N ALA A 83 11.26 8.76 0.31
CA ALA A 83 10.91 9.47 -0.92
C ALA A 83 9.58 10.21 -0.78
N ALA A 84 8.56 9.56 -0.20
CA ALA A 84 7.26 10.16 0.05
C ALA A 84 7.35 11.38 0.97
N LEU A 85 8.09 11.27 2.08
CA LEU A 85 8.25 12.34 3.08
C LEU A 85 8.72 13.66 2.45
N PHE A 86 9.68 13.61 1.53
CA PHE A 86 10.17 14.81 0.85
C PHE A 86 9.18 15.40 -0.17
N ARG A 87 8.18 14.61 -0.58
CA ARG A 87 7.17 15.05 -1.55
C ARG A 87 5.81 15.40 -0.94
N MET A 88 5.64 15.19 0.39
CA MET A 88 4.40 15.53 1.09
C MET A 88 4.06 17.01 0.99
N ASN A 89 2.80 17.32 0.77
CA ASN A 89 2.27 18.67 0.85
C ASN A 89 2.21 19.19 2.29
N ARG A 90 2.10 20.51 2.43
CA ARG A 90 1.86 21.12 3.75
C ARG A 90 0.52 20.63 4.31
N GLY A 91 0.52 20.15 5.56
CA GLY A 91 -0.66 19.56 6.20
C GLY A 91 -0.93 18.12 5.77
N GLY A 92 -0.02 17.51 5.00
CA GLY A 92 -0.16 16.12 4.55
C GLY A 92 -0.18 15.12 5.70
N ARG A 93 -0.79 13.96 5.42
CA ARG A 93 -0.99 12.88 6.40
C ARG A 93 -0.29 11.61 5.96
N MET A 94 0.47 11.00 6.85
CA MET A 94 1.09 9.70 6.64
C MET A 94 0.45 8.67 7.57
N VAL A 95 -0.14 7.65 7.00
CA VAL A 95 -0.82 6.56 7.69
C VAL A 95 0.10 5.34 7.67
N CYS A 96 0.70 5.02 8.81
CA CYS A 96 1.67 3.93 8.94
C CYS A 96 0.94 2.63 9.30
N CYS A 97 0.72 1.77 8.31
CA CYS A 97 0.04 0.49 8.43
C CYS A 97 1.02 -0.67 8.65
N GLY A 98 2.23 -0.59 8.07
CA GLY A 98 3.22 -1.65 8.15
C GLY A 98 4.61 -1.20 7.74
N VAL A 99 5.57 -2.09 7.93
CA VAL A 99 6.99 -1.84 7.65
C VAL A 99 7.62 -3.09 7.00
N VAL A 100 6.94 -3.61 5.97
CA VAL A 100 7.28 -4.90 5.37
C VAL A 100 8.72 -4.96 4.85
N SER A 101 9.34 -3.84 4.50
CA SER A 101 10.76 -3.77 4.12
C SER A 101 11.73 -4.15 5.24
N GLN A 102 11.24 -4.26 6.48
CA GLN A 102 12.05 -4.57 7.64
C GLN A 102 11.70 -5.92 8.31
N TYR A 103 10.73 -6.67 7.76
CA TYR A 103 10.30 -7.93 8.38
C TYR A 103 11.29 -9.09 8.17
N ASP A 104 12.11 -9.03 7.14
CA ASP A 104 13.09 -10.06 6.80
C ASP A 104 14.51 -9.49 6.80
N THR A 105 14.89 -8.82 7.90
CA THR A 105 16.23 -8.29 8.08
C THR A 105 16.66 -8.27 9.54
N SER A 106 17.90 -8.68 9.80
CA SER A 106 18.56 -8.51 11.09
C SER A 106 19.15 -7.10 11.29
N ASN A 107 19.21 -6.31 10.23
CA ASN A 107 19.70 -4.92 10.21
C ASN A 107 18.56 -3.99 9.76
N PRO A 108 17.65 -3.57 10.66
CA PRO A 108 16.62 -2.63 10.29
C PRO A 108 17.24 -1.34 9.76
N LEU A 109 16.72 -0.86 8.64
CA LEU A 109 17.16 0.39 8.03
C LEU A 109 16.99 1.54 9.03
N PRO A 110 17.89 2.52 9.04
CA PRO A 110 17.68 3.74 9.81
C PRO A 110 16.37 4.39 9.37
N GLY A 111 15.72 5.08 10.29
CA GLY A 111 14.51 5.86 9.98
C GLY A 111 14.77 6.93 8.93
N PRO A 112 13.71 7.51 8.35
CA PRO A 112 13.84 8.50 7.29
C PRO A 112 14.61 9.73 7.77
N HIS A 113 15.50 10.22 6.92
CA HIS A 113 16.28 11.42 7.20
C HIS A 113 15.40 12.68 7.18
N GLY A 114 15.79 13.68 7.96
CA GLY A 114 15.07 14.98 8.01
C GLY A 114 13.75 14.95 8.78
N MET A 115 13.46 13.88 9.45
CA MET A 115 12.26 13.71 10.23
C MET A 115 12.21 14.73 11.37
N PRO A 116 12.13 15.12 12.31
CA PRO A 116 11.30 16.17 12.95
C PRO A 116 11.24 17.48 12.17
N GLY A 117 12.32 17.83 11.44
CA GLY A 117 12.37 19.07 10.67
C GLY A 117 11.28 19.17 9.61
N LEU A 118 11.08 18.12 8.81
CA LEU A 118 10.05 18.08 7.76
C LEU A 118 8.64 18.07 8.36
N LEU A 119 8.42 17.34 9.47
CA LEU A 119 7.14 17.38 10.19
C LEU A 119 6.80 18.81 10.62
N VAL A 120 7.75 19.55 11.21
CA VAL A 120 7.56 20.92 11.64
C VAL A 120 7.32 21.86 10.47
N VAL A 121 8.23 21.88 9.48
CA VAL A 121 8.18 22.84 8.37
C VAL A 121 6.94 22.64 7.50
N ARG A 122 6.55 21.40 7.26
CA ARG A 122 5.36 21.06 6.45
C ARG A 122 4.10 20.80 7.26
N ARG A 123 4.12 20.85 8.60
CA ARG A 123 2.99 20.54 9.50
C ARG A 123 2.38 19.19 9.18
N LEU A 124 3.23 18.18 9.00
CA LEU A 124 2.77 16.84 8.68
C LEU A 124 2.22 16.14 9.91
N ARG A 125 1.24 15.28 9.70
CA ARG A 125 0.79 14.30 10.68
C ARG A 125 1.28 12.92 10.22
N MET A 126 1.94 12.22 11.11
CA MET A 126 2.35 10.82 10.89
C MET A 126 1.78 9.99 12.02
N GLU A 127 0.99 8.97 11.68
CA GLU A 127 0.23 8.20 12.65
C GLU A 127 0.26 6.71 12.29
N GLY A 128 0.62 5.88 13.28
CA GLY A 128 0.49 4.43 13.20
C GLY A 128 -0.86 3.98 13.74
N PHE A 129 -1.33 2.83 13.30
CA PHE A 129 -2.54 2.20 13.80
C PHE A 129 -2.45 0.67 13.74
N ILE A 130 -3.25 0.02 14.55
CA ILE A 130 -3.53 -1.42 14.46
C ILE A 130 -5.02 -1.59 14.24
N VAL A 131 -5.42 -2.47 13.32
CA VAL A 131 -6.83 -2.65 12.95
C VAL A 131 -7.74 -3.00 14.13
N LEU A 132 -7.20 -3.67 15.17
CA LEU A 132 -7.94 -4.01 16.38
C LEU A 132 -8.42 -2.79 17.19
N ASP A 133 -7.78 -1.64 17.01
CA ASP A 133 -8.20 -0.39 17.67
C ASP A 133 -9.51 0.18 17.09
N TYR A 134 -10.02 -0.42 16.00
CA TYR A 134 -11.22 0.02 15.27
C TYR A 134 -12.34 -1.03 15.25
N GLU A 135 -12.31 -2.00 16.18
CA GLU A 135 -13.34 -3.06 16.25
C GLU A 135 -14.75 -2.52 16.44
N ASP A 136 -14.92 -1.41 17.15
CA ASP A 136 -16.19 -0.71 17.34
C ASP A 136 -16.79 -0.17 16.02
N ARG A 137 -15.94 0.04 14.99
CA ARG A 137 -16.33 0.50 13.65
C ARG A 137 -16.35 -0.60 12.59
N ARG A 138 -16.17 -1.85 12.99
CA ARG A 138 -16.09 -2.98 12.06
C ARG A 138 -17.33 -3.11 11.18
N ASN A 139 -18.51 -3.03 11.79
CA ASN A 139 -19.78 -3.16 11.05
C ASN A 139 -19.97 -2.07 9.98
N GLU A 140 -19.49 -0.84 10.25
CA GLU A 140 -19.48 0.25 9.27
C GLU A 140 -18.58 -0.12 8.07
N ALA A 141 -17.37 -0.57 8.36
CA ALA A 141 -16.41 -0.94 7.34
C ALA A 141 -16.89 -2.13 6.50
N ASP A 142 -17.44 -3.18 7.13
CA ASP A 142 -17.97 -4.37 6.45
C ASP A 142 -19.14 -4.00 5.54
N SER A 143 -20.03 -3.09 5.98
CA SER A 143 -21.17 -2.60 5.19
C SER A 143 -20.70 -1.82 3.96
N ASP A 144 -19.77 -0.88 4.13
CA ASP A 144 -19.23 -0.08 3.03
C ASP A 144 -18.51 -0.96 2.01
N LEU A 145 -17.64 -1.87 2.47
CA LEU A 145 -16.91 -2.79 1.61
C LEU A 145 -17.86 -3.70 0.83
N ALA A 146 -18.88 -4.28 1.49
CA ALA A 146 -19.87 -5.14 0.84
C ALA A 146 -20.63 -4.39 -0.26
N SER A 147 -21.05 -3.15 0.01
CA SER A 147 -21.72 -2.31 -0.98
C SER A 147 -20.82 -2.03 -2.18
N TRP A 148 -19.58 -1.58 -1.96
CA TRP A 148 -18.67 -1.28 -3.07
C TRP A 148 -18.29 -2.51 -3.89
N PHE A 149 -18.21 -3.69 -3.28
CA PHE A 149 -18.04 -4.96 -4.01
C PHE A 149 -19.27 -5.31 -4.85
N ALA A 150 -20.47 -5.20 -4.29
CA ALA A 150 -21.73 -5.49 -4.99
C ALA A 150 -21.95 -4.55 -6.18
N ASP A 151 -21.57 -3.28 -6.04
CA ASP A 151 -21.69 -2.26 -7.09
C ASP A 151 -20.54 -2.33 -8.13
N GLY A 152 -19.57 -3.23 -7.95
CA GLY A 152 -18.41 -3.38 -8.83
C GLY A 152 -17.37 -2.25 -8.73
N HIS A 153 -17.48 -1.39 -7.74
CA HIS A 153 -16.54 -0.30 -7.48
C HIS A 153 -15.25 -0.76 -6.80
N LEU A 154 -15.29 -1.93 -6.15
CA LEU A 154 -14.17 -2.54 -5.46
C LEU A 154 -13.91 -3.93 -6.03
N LYS A 155 -12.68 -4.19 -6.43
CA LYS A 155 -12.22 -5.49 -6.93
C LYS A 155 -11.23 -6.11 -5.96
N ASN A 156 -11.24 -7.44 -5.88
CA ASN A 156 -10.31 -8.20 -5.07
C ASN A 156 -9.55 -9.20 -5.94
N LYS A 157 -8.33 -9.51 -5.57
CA LYS A 157 -7.54 -10.59 -6.18
C LYS A 157 -6.93 -11.45 -5.09
N VAL A 158 -7.09 -12.75 -5.25
CA VAL A 158 -6.53 -13.76 -4.35
C VAL A 158 -5.48 -14.55 -5.12
N ASP A 159 -4.34 -14.77 -4.51
CA ASP A 159 -3.23 -15.58 -4.98
C ASP A 159 -3.17 -16.84 -4.11
N ILE A 160 -3.69 -17.96 -4.62
CA ILE A 160 -3.87 -19.19 -3.86
C ILE A 160 -2.73 -20.16 -4.16
N ILE A 161 -2.13 -20.70 -3.10
CA ILE A 161 -1.17 -21.80 -3.15
C ILE A 161 -1.83 -23.01 -2.48
N ASP A 162 -1.88 -24.15 -3.17
CA ASP A 162 -2.46 -25.38 -2.64
C ASP A 162 -1.51 -26.11 -1.69
N GLY A 163 -2.07 -26.69 -0.62
CA GLY A 163 -1.37 -27.53 0.34
C GLY A 163 -0.74 -26.79 1.51
N LEU A 164 -1.03 -27.25 2.73
CA LEU A 164 -0.48 -26.69 3.97
C LEU A 164 1.06 -26.76 4.00
N GLU A 165 1.66 -27.79 3.40
CA GLU A 165 3.11 -27.98 3.27
C GLU A 165 3.80 -26.82 2.55
N ASN A 166 3.07 -26.10 1.71
CA ASN A 166 3.57 -24.94 0.96
C ASN A 166 3.46 -23.59 1.73
N ALA A 167 2.94 -23.59 2.96
CA ALA A 167 2.81 -22.37 3.75
C ALA A 167 4.16 -21.68 4.03
N PRO A 168 5.27 -22.38 4.37
CA PRO A 168 6.56 -21.73 4.57
C PRO A 168 7.09 -21.06 3.28
N SER A 169 7.02 -21.75 2.14
CA SER A 169 7.46 -21.21 0.85
C SER A 169 6.57 -20.07 0.39
N GLY A 170 5.26 -20.17 0.65
CA GLY A 170 4.29 -19.12 0.40
C GLY A 170 4.59 -17.83 1.18
N LEU A 171 4.98 -17.95 2.46
CA LEU A 171 5.40 -16.81 3.27
C LEU A 171 6.71 -16.19 2.75
N ILE A 172 7.70 -17.01 2.43
CA ILE A 172 8.96 -16.53 1.85
C ILE A 172 8.70 -15.76 0.55
N GLY A 173 7.87 -16.31 -0.35
CA GLY A 173 7.49 -15.65 -1.58
C GLY A 173 6.71 -14.34 -1.36
N LEU A 174 5.84 -14.29 -0.33
CA LEU A 174 5.14 -13.07 0.06
C LEU A 174 6.13 -11.96 0.46
N LEU A 175 7.12 -12.28 1.30
CA LEU A 175 8.15 -11.32 1.74
C LEU A 175 9.04 -10.86 0.58
N LYS A 176 9.26 -11.71 -0.43
CA LYS A 176 9.95 -11.34 -1.68
C LYS A 176 9.06 -10.54 -2.64
N GLY A 177 7.78 -10.39 -2.32
CA GLY A 177 6.81 -9.67 -3.14
C GLY A 177 6.46 -10.41 -4.43
N GLU A 178 6.31 -11.73 -4.40
CA GLU A 178 5.92 -12.53 -5.57
C GLU A 178 4.42 -12.50 -5.86
N ASN A 179 3.59 -12.32 -4.81
CA ASN A 179 2.13 -12.33 -4.93
C ASN A 179 1.56 -11.11 -5.67
N ILE A 180 0.42 -11.31 -6.33
CA ILE A 180 -0.47 -10.22 -6.76
C ILE A 180 -1.79 -10.38 -6.00
N GLY A 181 -2.19 -9.34 -5.25
CA GLY A 181 -3.34 -9.43 -4.36
C GLY A 181 -3.01 -10.13 -3.04
N LYS A 182 -4.02 -10.76 -2.43
CA LYS A 182 -3.90 -11.46 -1.15
C LYS A 182 -3.45 -12.90 -1.35
N ARG A 183 -2.22 -13.22 -0.90
CA ARG A 183 -1.74 -14.62 -0.87
C ARG A 183 -2.44 -15.41 0.22
N MET A 184 -2.92 -16.59 -0.14
CA MET A 184 -3.59 -17.53 0.74
C MET A 184 -3.06 -18.95 0.51
N ILE A 185 -3.15 -19.78 1.54
CA ILE A 185 -2.84 -21.21 1.45
C ILE A 185 -4.16 -21.98 1.55
N LYS A 186 -4.45 -22.79 0.54
CA LYS A 186 -5.59 -23.71 0.56
C LYS A 186 -5.17 -24.97 1.33
N VAL A 187 -5.69 -25.15 2.53
CA VAL A 187 -5.28 -26.24 3.45
C VAL A 187 -6.10 -27.53 3.25
N SER A 188 -7.31 -27.42 2.72
CA SER A 188 -8.21 -28.54 2.41
C SER A 188 -9.24 -28.13 1.35
N GLU A 189 -9.91 -29.14 0.74
CA GLU A 189 -11.13 -28.87 -0.02
C GLU A 189 -12.23 -28.35 0.91
N GLU A 190 -13.09 -27.48 0.39
CA GLU A 190 -14.31 -27.08 1.10
C GLU A 190 -15.22 -28.31 1.27
N SER A 191 -15.64 -28.58 2.48
CA SER A 191 -16.55 -29.69 2.83
C SER A 191 -18.01 -29.32 2.61
#